data_deacbfd3a986e95b29c2ff9a737a8c4b
#
_entry.id   deacbfd3a986e95b29c2ff9a737a8c4b
#
_cell.length_a   1.000
_cell.length_b   1.000
_cell.length_c   1.000
_cell.angle_alpha   90.00
_cell.angle_beta   90.00
_cell.angle_gamma   90.00
#
_symmetry.space_group_name_H-M   'P 1'
#
loop_
_entity.id
_entity.type
_entity.pdbx_description
1 polymer ?
#
loop_
_entity_poly.entity_id
_entity_poly.type
_entity_poly.pdbx_seq_one_letter_code
_entity_poly.pdbx_strand_id
1 'polypeptide(L)'
;KRQFNKAESVFRYMADFNPKFRDLETRLNRAKAMSETVMLGGGGRSTAQGTMILEGGQVEKPMLGRYQVEKELGKGAMGVVYLGRDPKINRVVAIKTMALSQEFEEDELKDVKERFFREAETAGRLNHPNIVTIFDAGEEHDLAYIAMEFLKGKDLVPYTKSGNLMPIAKVMDIAARVADALSYAHQNSVVHRDIKPANIMYEPESDAVKVTDFGIARITDSSRTKTGMVLGTPSYMSPEQLAGKKIDGRSD
;
A
#
# COMPACT_ATOMS: atom_id res chain seq x y z
N LYS A 1 -12.80 18.96 7.76
CA LYS A 1 -12.54 17.50 7.82
C LYS A 1 -13.79 16.78 7.36
N ARG A 2 -13.72 16.03 6.26
CA ARG A 2 -14.84 15.25 5.73
C ARG A 2 -14.90 13.92 6.46
N GLN A 3 -15.77 13.79 7.47
CA GLN A 3 -15.97 12.57 8.26
C GLN A 3 -17.24 11.86 7.75
N PHE A 4 -17.18 11.25 6.59
CA PHE A 4 -18.36 10.66 5.94
C PHE A 4 -18.92 9.47 6.72
N ASN A 5 -18.08 8.64 7.35
CA ASN A 5 -18.54 7.52 8.18
C ASN A 5 -19.31 8.01 9.43
N LYS A 6 -18.84 9.09 10.07
CA LYS A 6 -19.57 9.70 11.17
C LYS A 6 -20.89 10.34 10.70
N ALA A 7 -20.88 10.97 9.52
CA ALA A 7 -22.10 11.51 8.92
C ALA A 7 -23.10 10.40 8.57
N GLU A 8 -22.65 9.29 8.01
CA GLU A 8 -23.49 8.11 7.75
C GLU A 8 -24.11 7.57 9.03
N SER A 9 -23.33 7.38 10.09
CA SER A 9 -23.81 6.88 11.39
C SER A 9 -24.85 7.81 12.00
N VAL A 10 -24.63 9.13 11.93
CA VAL A 10 -25.60 10.12 12.43
C VAL A 10 -26.88 10.10 11.60
N PHE A 11 -26.79 10.08 10.26
CA PHE A 11 -27.97 10.04 9.41
C PHE A 11 -28.75 8.72 9.54
N ARG A 12 -28.06 7.60 9.77
CA ARG A 12 -28.70 6.32 10.05
C ARG A 12 -29.44 6.37 11.38
N TYR A 13 -28.82 6.86 12.43
CA TYR A 13 -29.48 7.08 13.74
C TYR A 13 -30.72 7.99 13.63
N MET A 14 -30.64 9.07 12.85
CA MET A 14 -31.79 9.95 12.59
C MET A 14 -32.90 9.25 11.82
N ALA A 15 -32.57 8.38 10.88
CA ALA A 15 -33.54 7.62 10.08
C ALA A 15 -34.32 6.61 10.94
N ASP A 16 -33.69 6.03 11.98
CA ASP A 16 -34.35 5.12 12.92
C ASP A 16 -35.44 5.83 13.73
N PHE A 17 -35.29 7.14 13.98
CA PHE A 17 -36.29 7.94 14.70
C PHE A 17 -37.36 8.53 13.79
N ASN A 18 -36.99 9.04 12.62
CA ASN A 18 -37.93 9.63 11.66
C ASN A 18 -37.41 9.48 10.23
N PRO A 19 -37.71 8.37 9.54
CA PRO A 19 -37.22 8.08 8.19
C PRO A 19 -37.70 9.07 7.11
N LYS A 20 -38.76 9.83 7.38
CA LYS A 20 -39.31 10.85 6.43
C LYS A 20 -38.86 12.28 6.77
N PHE A 21 -37.86 12.45 7.61
CA PHE A 21 -37.40 13.79 7.97
C PHE A 21 -36.65 14.46 6.81
N ARG A 22 -37.26 15.44 6.14
CA ARG A 22 -36.70 16.22 5.03
C ARG A 22 -36.05 15.33 3.95
N ASP A 23 -34.83 15.67 3.56
CA ASP A 23 -33.99 15.01 2.55
C ASP A 23 -33.03 13.94 3.16
N LEU A 24 -33.37 13.38 4.33
CA LEU A 24 -32.52 12.48 5.11
C LEU A 24 -32.08 11.25 4.32
N GLU A 25 -32.98 10.63 3.57
CA GLU A 25 -32.67 9.47 2.75
C GLU A 25 -31.64 9.79 1.65
N THR A 26 -31.80 10.94 1.01
CA THR A 26 -30.84 11.44 0.00
C THR A 26 -29.46 11.71 0.64
N ARG A 27 -29.42 12.30 1.84
CA ARG A 27 -28.19 12.57 2.58
C ARG A 27 -27.53 11.31 3.09
N LEU A 28 -28.32 10.33 3.56
CA LEU A 28 -27.83 9.03 4.00
C LEU A 28 -27.18 8.27 2.82
N ASN A 29 -27.87 8.20 1.69
CA ASN A 29 -27.36 7.57 0.49
C ASN A 29 -26.09 8.27 -0.03
N ARG A 30 -26.03 9.59 0.03
CA ARG A 30 -24.85 10.37 -0.36
C ARG A 30 -23.68 10.18 0.61
N ALA A 31 -23.94 10.16 1.93
CA ALA A 31 -22.91 9.88 2.93
C ALA A 31 -22.38 8.45 2.80
N LYS A 32 -23.24 7.48 2.55
CA LYS A 32 -22.90 6.08 2.32
C LYS A 32 -22.07 5.91 1.05
N ALA A 33 -22.50 6.48 -0.07
CA ALA A 33 -21.74 6.45 -1.32
C ALA A 33 -20.36 7.10 -1.17
N MET A 34 -20.26 8.19 -0.39
CA MET A 34 -18.97 8.84 -0.11
C MET A 34 -18.11 8.07 0.90
N SER A 35 -18.70 7.38 1.88
CA SER A 35 -17.96 6.50 2.80
C SER A 35 -17.45 5.25 2.07
N GLU A 36 -18.24 4.68 1.17
CA GLU A 36 -17.86 3.55 0.32
C GLU A 36 -16.78 3.95 -0.72
N THR A 37 -16.81 5.19 -1.21
CA THR A 37 -15.80 5.72 -2.14
C THR A 37 -14.47 6.03 -1.43
N VAL A 38 -14.51 6.43 -0.16
CA VAL A 38 -13.32 6.62 0.69
C VAL A 38 -12.78 5.27 1.17
N MET A 39 -13.64 4.25 1.32
CA MET A 39 -13.27 2.86 1.50
C MET A 39 -13.16 2.15 0.14
N LEU A 40 -12.20 2.48 -0.68
CA LEU A 40 -11.81 1.70 -1.86
C LEU A 40 -11.26 0.32 -1.47
N GLY A 41 -11.84 -0.35 -0.47
CA GLY A 41 -11.31 -1.59 0.06
C GLY A 41 -12.20 -2.39 1.00
N GLY A 42 -13.51 -2.18 1.04
CA GLY A 42 -14.43 -2.89 1.96
C GLY A 42 -15.56 -3.64 1.28
N GLY A 43 -15.40 -4.94 1.18
CA GLY A 43 -16.29 -6.04 0.85
C GLY A 43 -17.76 -5.77 0.57
N GLY A 44 -18.15 -5.86 -0.69
CA GLY A 44 -19.54 -5.95 -1.13
C GLY A 44 -19.60 -5.95 -2.65
N ARG A 45 -20.02 -7.06 -3.23
CA ARG A 45 -20.22 -7.38 -4.65
C ARG A 45 -19.86 -6.29 -5.67
N SER A 46 -18.78 -6.58 -6.36
CA SER A 46 -18.28 -6.03 -7.59
C SER A 46 -19.35 -5.51 -8.56
N THR A 47 -19.33 -4.20 -8.80
CA THR A 47 -19.35 -3.71 -10.17
C THR A 47 -17.97 -3.08 -10.40
N ALA A 48 -17.19 -3.70 -11.28
CA ALA A 48 -15.84 -3.32 -11.64
C ALA A 48 -15.88 -1.98 -12.37
N GLN A 49 -15.79 -0.91 -11.64
CA GLN A 49 -15.42 0.44 -12.07
C GLN A 49 -15.99 1.43 -11.05
N GLY A 50 -15.16 1.85 -10.10
CA GLY A 50 -15.48 2.93 -9.17
C GLY A 50 -15.59 4.26 -9.89
N THR A 51 -16.75 4.52 -10.48
CA THR A 51 -17.04 5.73 -11.21
C THR A 51 -18.08 6.51 -10.44
N MET A 52 -17.72 7.69 -9.92
CA MET A 52 -18.71 8.62 -9.39
C MET A 52 -19.46 9.29 -10.56
N ILE A 53 -20.77 9.03 -10.64
CA ILE A 53 -21.66 9.79 -11.55
C ILE A 53 -22.05 11.07 -10.81
N LEU A 54 -21.50 12.19 -11.23
CA LEU A 54 -22.03 13.52 -10.86
C LEU A 54 -23.18 13.87 -11.78
N GLU A 55 -24.23 14.50 -11.24
CA GLU A 55 -25.32 15.07 -12.05
C GLU A 55 -24.73 16.02 -13.08
N GLY A 56 -24.70 15.61 -14.34
CA GLY A 56 -24.09 16.37 -15.44
C GLY A 56 -23.29 15.52 -16.43
N GLY A 57 -23.23 14.19 -16.25
CA GLY A 57 -22.71 13.26 -17.26
C GLY A 57 -21.21 13.21 -17.44
N GLN A 58 -20.41 13.85 -16.59
CA GLN A 58 -18.95 13.66 -16.53
C GLN A 58 -18.59 12.69 -15.41
N VAL A 59 -18.01 11.58 -15.83
CA VAL A 59 -17.48 10.54 -14.96
C VAL A 59 -16.08 10.96 -14.54
N GLU A 60 -15.94 11.51 -13.33
CA GLU A 60 -14.61 11.78 -12.77
C GLU A 60 -14.02 10.47 -12.20
N LYS A 61 -12.85 10.10 -12.69
CA LYS A 61 -12.09 8.99 -12.13
C LYS A 61 -11.56 9.38 -10.75
N PRO A 62 -11.55 8.43 -9.77
CA PRO A 62 -11.03 8.74 -8.45
C PRO A 62 -9.55 9.15 -8.52
N MET A 63 -9.19 10.17 -7.72
CA MET A 63 -7.84 10.70 -7.65
C MET A 63 -7.22 10.41 -6.28
N LEU A 64 -5.92 10.14 -6.25
CA LEU A 64 -5.08 10.13 -5.07
C LEU A 64 -3.91 11.09 -5.32
N GLY A 65 -3.93 12.23 -4.63
CA GLY A 65 -3.06 13.35 -4.97
C GLY A 65 -3.25 13.74 -6.44
N ARG A 66 -2.18 13.72 -7.22
CA ARG A 66 -2.23 14.00 -8.68
C ARG A 66 -2.52 12.78 -9.54
N TYR A 67 -2.55 11.58 -8.96
CA TYR A 67 -2.67 10.33 -9.71
C TYR A 67 -4.12 9.91 -9.90
N GLN A 68 -4.47 9.57 -11.12
CA GLN A 68 -5.76 9.01 -11.48
C GLN A 68 -5.75 7.50 -11.18
N VAL A 69 -6.66 7.04 -10.32
CA VAL A 69 -6.79 5.61 -9.99
C VAL A 69 -7.59 4.91 -11.08
N GLU A 70 -7.08 3.79 -11.60
CA GLU A 70 -7.71 3.03 -12.67
C GLU A 70 -8.38 1.74 -12.16
N LYS A 71 -7.65 0.93 -11.39
CA LYS A 71 -8.17 -0.32 -10.82
C LYS A 71 -7.33 -0.79 -9.63
N GLU A 72 -7.92 -1.63 -8.79
CA GLU A 72 -7.21 -2.37 -7.75
C GLU A 72 -6.34 -3.46 -8.38
N LEU A 73 -5.08 -3.56 -7.93
CA LEU A 73 -4.12 -4.61 -8.30
C LEU A 73 -4.08 -5.72 -7.25
N GLY A 74 -4.22 -5.36 -5.99
CA GLY A 74 -4.20 -6.31 -4.88
C GLY A 74 -4.38 -5.65 -3.54
N LYS A 75 -4.76 -6.47 -2.56
CA LYS A 75 -4.93 -6.08 -1.15
C LYS A 75 -3.95 -6.86 -0.30
N GLY A 76 -3.13 -6.15 0.47
CA GLY A 76 -2.20 -6.71 1.43
C GLY A 76 -2.61 -6.44 2.87
N ALA A 77 -1.83 -6.94 3.81
CA ALA A 77 -2.06 -6.72 5.24
C ALA A 77 -2.01 -5.23 5.64
N MET A 78 -1.25 -4.41 4.93
CA MET A 78 -1.00 -3.01 5.26
C MET A 78 -1.71 -2.01 4.32
N GLY A 79 -2.64 -2.48 3.47
CA GLY A 79 -3.36 -1.61 2.57
C GLY A 79 -3.62 -2.19 1.19
N VAL A 80 -3.98 -1.32 0.27
CA VAL A 80 -4.40 -1.69 -1.10
C VAL A 80 -3.42 -1.09 -2.11
N VAL A 81 -3.10 -1.86 -3.15
CA VAL A 81 -2.29 -1.39 -4.28
C VAL A 81 -3.21 -1.18 -5.48
N TYR A 82 -3.14 -0.01 -6.07
CA TYR A 82 -3.90 0.37 -7.26
C TYR A 82 -3.00 0.55 -8.47
N LEU A 83 -3.51 0.24 -9.64
CA LEU A 83 -3.00 0.76 -10.90
C LEU A 83 -3.50 2.20 -11.03
N GLY A 84 -2.61 3.10 -11.32
CA GLY A 84 -2.94 4.50 -11.56
C GLY A 84 -2.14 5.09 -12.72
N ARG A 85 -2.44 6.35 -13.01
CA ARG A 85 -1.77 7.11 -14.06
C ARG A 85 -1.44 8.51 -13.57
N ASP A 86 -0.24 8.97 -13.81
CA ASP A 86 0.10 10.38 -13.70
C ASP A 86 -0.40 11.09 -14.97
N PRO A 87 -1.48 11.91 -14.87
CA PRO A 87 -2.07 12.53 -16.06
C PRO A 87 -1.17 13.60 -16.68
N LYS A 88 -0.23 14.19 -15.93
CA LYS A 88 0.65 15.25 -16.43
C LYS A 88 1.68 14.74 -17.43
N ILE A 89 2.18 13.52 -17.20
CA ILE A 89 3.22 12.91 -18.04
C ILE A 89 2.78 11.59 -18.65
N ASN A 90 1.49 11.24 -18.51
CA ASN A 90 0.87 10.01 -19.05
C ASN A 90 1.61 8.72 -18.64
N ARG A 91 2.13 8.68 -17.40
CA ARG A 91 2.90 7.55 -16.89
C ARG A 91 2.01 6.65 -16.05
N VAL A 92 2.05 5.34 -16.34
CA VAL A 92 1.42 4.30 -15.52
C VAL A 92 2.23 4.12 -14.23
N VAL A 93 1.54 4.04 -13.10
CA VAL A 93 2.14 3.88 -11.76
C VAL A 93 1.40 2.82 -10.96
N ALA A 94 2.08 2.22 -10.00
CA ALA A 94 1.44 1.52 -8.90
C ALA A 94 1.30 2.49 -7.71
N ILE A 95 0.14 2.48 -7.06
CA ILE A 95 -0.14 3.36 -5.92
C ILE A 95 -0.49 2.46 -4.74
N LYS A 96 0.40 2.39 -3.75
CA LYS A 96 0.16 1.67 -2.50
C LYS A 96 -0.45 2.64 -1.49
N THR A 97 -1.62 2.30 -0.94
CA THR A 97 -2.31 3.11 0.06
C THR A 97 -2.30 2.45 1.42
N MET A 98 -2.27 3.26 2.47
CA MET A 98 -2.30 2.81 3.86
C MET A 98 -3.22 3.73 4.66
N ALA A 99 -4.23 3.15 5.32
CA ALA A 99 -5.16 3.86 6.19
C ALA A 99 -4.58 3.96 7.61
N LEU A 100 -3.55 4.79 7.80
CA LEU A 100 -2.80 4.87 9.06
C LEU A 100 -3.71 5.18 10.26
N SER A 101 -4.74 6.01 10.07
CA SER A 101 -5.72 6.35 11.12
C SER A 101 -6.59 5.18 11.57
N GLN A 102 -6.68 4.10 10.79
CA GLN A 102 -7.42 2.89 11.15
C GLN A 102 -6.56 1.89 11.92
N GLU A 103 -5.24 1.93 11.70
CA GLU A 103 -4.29 0.95 12.26
C GLU A 103 -3.65 1.44 13.58
N PHE A 104 -3.52 2.76 13.77
CA PHE A 104 -2.81 3.35 14.90
C PHE A 104 -3.70 4.26 15.74
N GLU A 105 -3.40 4.38 17.05
CA GLU A 105 -4.10 5.29 17.93
C GLU A 105 -3.82 6.76 17.60
N GLU A 106 -4.71 7.65 18.02
CA GLU A 106 -4.69 9.08 17.65
C GLU A 106 -3.41 9.79 18.16
N ASP A 107 -2.89 9.37 19.31
CA ASP A 107 -1.67 9.88 19.93
C ASP A 107 -0.39 9.42 19.19
N GLU A 108 -0.39 8.25 18.60
CA GLU A 108 0.74 7.72 17.82
C GLU A 108 0.72 8.14 16.34
N LEU A 109 -0.46 8.55 15.83
CA LEU A 109 -0.69 8.77 14.40
C LEU A 109 0.26 9.79 13.78
N LYS A 110 0.59 10.85 14.51
CA LYS A 110 1.51 11.88 14.02
C LYS A 110 2.91 11.32 13.81
N ASP A 111 3.43 10.58 14.79
CA ASP A 111 4.77 9.99 14.72
C ASP A 111 4.86 8.90 13.65
N VAL A 112 3.78 8.14 13.46
CA VAL A 112 3.67 7.12 12.42
C VAL A 112 3.68 7.76 11.03
N LYS A 113 2.93 8.85 10.82
CA LYS A 113 2.94 9.60 9.56
C LYS A 113 4.32 10.19 9.25
N GLU A 114 4.97 10.83 10.22
CA GLU A 114 6.31 11.37 10.04
C GLU A 114 7.32 10.29 9.67
N ARG A 115 7.22 9.11 10.30
CA ARG A 115 8.04 7.95 9.94
C ARG A 115 7.75 7.45 8.52
N PHE A 116 6.48 7.33 8.16
CA PHE A 116 6.06 6.90 6.81
C PHE A 116 6.71 7.78 5.73
N PHE A 117 6.57 9.10 5.84
CA PHE A 117 7.13 10.00 4.84
C PHE A 117 8.65 10.01 4.81
N ARG A 118 9.31 9.91 5.97
CA ARG A 118 10.77 9.80 6.06
C ARG A 118 11.30 8.51 5.44
N GLU A 119 10.65 7.38 5.68
CA GLU A 119 11.04 6.10 5.07
C GLU A 119 10.78 6.12 3.55
N ALA A 120 9.65 6.68 3.11
CA ALA A 120 9.36 6.85 1.69
C ALA A 120 10.38 7.78 0.99
N GLU A 121 10.77 8.89 1.62
CA GLU A 121 11.82 9.79 1.13
C GLU A 121 13.17 9.06 1.02
N THR A 122 13.53 8.31 2.06
CA THR A 122 14.79 7.58 2.12
C THR A 122 14.86 6.50 1.04
N ALA A 123 13.80 5.70 0.90
CA ALA A 123 13.70 4.69 -0.15
C ALA A 123 13.61 5.31 -1.56
N GLY A 124 12.99 6.48 -1.67
CA GLY A 124 12.86 7.23 -2.93
C GLY A 124 14.18 7.76 -3.50
N ARG A 125 15.25 7.82 -2.68
CA ARG A 125 16.61 8.18 -3.13
C ARG A 125 17.36 7.01 -3.76
N LEU A 126 16.87 5.77 -3.58
CA LEU A 126 17.49 4.59 -4.17
C LEU A 126 17.23 4.54 -5.68
N ASN A 127 18.29 4.39 -6.46
CA ASN A 127 18.24 4.24 -7.92
C ASN A 127 19.09 3.04 -8.34
N HIS A 128 18.43 1.89 -8.51
CA HIS A 128 19.09 0.63 -8.85
C HIS A 128 18.18 -0.20 -9.78
N PRO A 129 18.69 -0.93 -10.76
CA PRO A 129 17.86 -1.69 -11.70
C PRO A 129 16.98 -2.75 -11.03
N ASN A 130 17.42 -3.28 -9.90
CA ASN A 130 16.70 -4.31 -9.15
C ASN A 130 15.98 -3.78 -7.89
N ILE A 131 15.77 -2.46 -7.79
CA ILE A 131 14.94 -1.82 -6.76
C ILE A 131 13.77 -1.12 -7.47
N VAL A 132 12.57 -1.20 -6.90
CA VAL A 132 11.41 -0.46 -7.38
C VAL A 132 11.67 1.05 -7.21
N THR A 133 11.39 1.83 -8.25
CA THR A 133 11.54 3.28 -8.19
C THR A 133 10.31 3.90 -7.54
N ILE A 134 10.48 4.67 -6.47
CA ILE A 134 9.44 5.51 -5.87
C ILE A 134 9.43 6.85 -6.57
N PHE A 135 8.25 7.31 -6.98
CA PHE A 135 8.07 8.59 -7.70
C PHE A 135 7.54 9.69 -6.79
N ASP A 136 6.74 9.32 -5.80
CA ASP A 136 6.03 10.28 -4.95
C ASP A 136 5.48 9.60 -3.71
N ALA A 137 5.25 10.38 -2.67
CA ALA A 137 4.52 9.96 -1.48
C ALA A 137 3.67 11.14 -0.99
N GLY A 138 2.47 10.86 -0.52
CA GLY A 138 1.54 11.88 -0.08
C GLY A 138 0.43 11.35 0.80
N GLU A 139 -0.46 12.24 1.20
CA GLU A 139 -1.66 11.93 1.95
C GLU A 139 -2.87 12.59 1.29
N GLU A 140 -3.93 11.82 1.10
CA GLU A 140 -5.21 12.29 0.59
C GLU A 140 -6.34 11.63 1.37
N HIS A 141 -7.26 12.43 1.93
CA HIS A 141 -8.44 11.94 2.67
C HIS A 141 -8.11 10.89 3.77
N ASP A 142 -7.11 11.14 4.62
CA ASP A 142 -6.62 10.25 5.67
C ASP A 142 -6.00 8.92 5.15
N LEU A 143 -5.74 8.81 3.85
CA LEU A 143 -4.97 7.73 3.23
C LEU A 143 -3.56 8.22 2.90
N ALA A 144 -2.56 7.65 3.54
CA ALA A 144 -1.18 7.79 3.09
C ALA A 144 -0.96 6.95 1.84
N TYR A 145 -0.23 7.45 0.86
CA TYR A 145 0.07 6.72 -0.37
C TYR A 145 1.52 6.86 -0.80
N ILE A 146 2.00 5.85 -1.51
CA ILE A 146 3.28 5.87 -2.24
C ILE A 146 2.98 5.54 -3.70
N ALA A 147 3.35 6.44 -4.62
CA ALA A 147 3.32 6.19 -6.05
C ALA A 147 4.69 5.69 -6.51
N MET A 148 4.70 4.55 -7.20
CA MET A 148 5.92 3.86 -7.61
C MET A 148 5.82 3.29 -9.01
N GLU A 149 6.93 2.79 -9.50
CA GLU A 149 7.02 2.06 -10.76
C GLU A 149 6.03 0.90 -10.79
N PHE A 150 5.24 0.83 -11.87
CA PHE A 150 4.35 -0.31 -12.09
C PHE A 150 5.14 -1.47 -12.68
N LEU A 151 5.13 -2.60 -12.00
CA LEU A 151 5.81 -3.83 -12.38
C LEU A 151 4.80 -4.81 -12.97
N LYS A 152 5.05 -5.31 -14.19
CA LYS A 152 4.14 -6.25 -14.88
C LYS A 152 4.22 -7.67 -14.34
N GLY A 153 5.32 -8.04 -13.71
CA GLY A 153 5.56 -9.37 -13.17
C GLY A 153 4.65 -9.74 -11.98
N LYS A 154 5.00 -10.84 -11.36
CA LYS A 154 4.38 -11.33 -10.13
C LYS A 154 5.44 -11.41 -9.04
N ASP A 155 5.01 -11.45 -7.77
CA ASP A 155 5.92 -11.79 -6.68
C ASP A 155 6.41 -13.25 -6.77
N LEU A 156 7.41 -13.59 -5.97
CA LEU A 156 7.99 -14.94 -5.99
C LEU A 156 7.16 -15.98 -5.20
N VAL A 157 6.07 -15.61 -4.53
CA VAL A 157 5.24 -16.54 -3.75
C VAL A 157 4.74 -17.74 -4.56
N PRO A 158 4.25 -17.60 -5.79
CA PRO A 158 3.84 -18.73 -6.61
C PRO A 158 4.97 -19.74 -6.85
N TYR A 159 6.22 -19.28 -6.92
CA TYR A 159 7.40 -20.10 -7.21
C TYR A 159 8.00 -20.79 -5.98
N THR A 160 7.41 -20.59 -4.80
CA THR A 160 7.77 -21.34 -3.57
C THR A 160 6.95 -22.61 -3.37
N LYS A 161 5.94 -22.81 -4.23
CA LYS A 161 5.01 -23.95 -4.11
C LYS A 161 5.54 -25.18 -4.84
N SER A 162 5.34 -26.37 -4.23
CA SER A 162 5.64 -27.64 -4.89
C SER A 162 4.94 -27.71 -6.24
N GLY A 163 5.65 -28.13 -7.27
CA GLY A 163 5.15 -28.21 -8.66
C GLY A 163 5.33 -26.93 -9.48
N ASN A 164 5.74 -25.80 -8.86
CA ASN A 164 6.01 -24.56 -9.58
C ASN A 164 7.37 -23.94 -9.20
N LEU A 165 8.30 -24.76 -8.74
CA LEU A 165 9.64 -24.29 -8.40
C LEU A 165 10.42 -23.90 -9.68
N MET A 166 11.18 -22.82 -9.57
CA MET A 166 12.10 -22.42 -10.63
C MET A 166 13.31 -23.34 -10.70
N PRO A 167 13.97 -23.46 -11.88
CA PRO A 167 15.27 -24.08 -11.98
C PRO A 167 16.27 -23.46 -11.01
N ILE A 168 17.14 -24.28 -10.39
CA ILE A 168 18.12 -23.83 -9.39
C ILE A 168 18.98 -22.67 -9.94
N ALA A 169 19.45 -22.76 -11.18
CA ALA A 169 20.24 -21.70 -11.81
C ALA A 169 19.50 -20.35 -11.83
N LYS A 170 18.16 -20.35 -12.09
CA LYS A 170 17.35 -19.13 -12.07
C LYS A 170 17.17 -18.60 -10.65
N VAL A 171 16.98 -19.47 -9.67
CA VAL A 171 16.91 -19.06 -8.26
C VAL A 171 18.20 -18.38 -7.82
N MET A 172 19.35 -18.95 -8.19
CA MET A 172 20.67 -18.37 -7.88
C MET A 172 20.91 -17.02 -8.56
N ASP A 173 20.48 -16.88 -9.81
CA ASP A 173 20.55 -15.60 -10.55
C ASP A 173 19.69 -14.53 -9.87
N ILE A 174 18.43 -14.84 -9.52
CA ILE A 174 17.54 -13.91 -8.81
C ILE A 174 18.14 -13.54 -7.45
N ALA A 175 18.64 -14.51 -6.68
CA ALA A 175 19.24 -14.26 -5.38
C ALA A 175 20.48 -13.35 -5.49
N ALA A 176 21.32 -13.54 -6.51
CA ALA A 176 22.47 -12.67 -6.74
C ALA A 176 22.07 -11.22 -7.03
N ARG A 177 21.06 -11.02 -7.89
CA ARG A 177 20.53 -9.66 -8.19
C ARG A 177 19.87 -9.00 -6.97
N VAL A 178 19.16 -9.76 -6.15
CA VAL A 178 18.57 -9.27 -4.90
C VAL A 178 19.67 -8.88 -3.92
N ALA A 179 20.71 -9.71 -3.74
CA ALA A 179 21.84 -9.40 -2.88
C ALA A 179 22.60 -8.14 -3.32
N ASP A 180 22.78 -7.94 -4.63
CA ASP A 180 23.38 -6.73 -5.19
C ASP A 180 22.53 -5.48 -4.89
N ALA A 181 21.21 -5.57 -5.08
CA ALA A 181 20.26 -4.51 -4.74
C ALA A 181 20.30 -4.15 -3.25
N LEU A 182 20.35 -5.15 -2.37
CA LEU A 182 20.45 -4.94 -0.93
C LEU A 182 21.80 -4.34 -0.52
N SER A 183 22.90 -4.82 -1.13
CA SER A 183 24.24 -4.23 -0.92
C SER A 183 24.25 -2.74 -1.26
N TYR A 184 23.66 -2.36 -2.40
CA TYR A 184 23.52 -0.96 -2.78
C TYR A 184 22.67 -0.17 -1.77
N ALA A 185 21.54 -0.71 -1.31
CA ALA A 185 20.70 -0.06 -0.31
C ALA A 185 21.43 0.13 1.02
N HIS A 186 22.16 -0.88 1.49
CA HIS A 186 22.97 -0.80 2.72
C HIS A 186 24.07 0.25 2.63
N GLN A 187 24.75 0.40 1.50
CA GLN A 187 25.73 1.46 1.26
C GLN A 187 25.09 2.86 1.34
N ASN A 188 23.81 2.96 1.03
CA ASN A 188 22.99 4.17 1.18
C ASN A 188 22.30 4.27 2.56
N SER A 189 22.71 3.45 3.53
CA SER A 189 22.15 3.42 4.90
C SER A 189 20.66 3.03 4.97
N VAL A 190 20.17 2.28 3.99
CA VAL A 190 18.82 1.74 3.95
C VAL A 190 18.85 0.24 4.18
N VAL A 191 18.12 -0.22 5.19
CA VAL A 191 17.90 -1.65 5.50
C VAL A 191 16.45 -1.97 5.16
N HIS A 192 16.20 -3.05 4.43
CA HIS A 192 14.86 -3.39 3.93
C HIS A 192 13.93 -3.91 5.03
N ARG A 193 14.42 -4.82 5.89
CA ARG A 193 13.77 -5.38 7.08
C ARG A 193 12.63 -6.38 6.85
N ASP A 194 12.18 -6.58 5.63
CA ASP A 194 11.08 -7.49 5.30
C ASP A 194 11.36 -8.24 3.98
N ILE A 195 12.58 -8.79 3.84
CA ILE A 195 12.93 -9.59 2.66
C ILE A 195 12.20 -10.92 2.71
N LYS A 196 11.35 -11.12 1.72
CA LYS A 196 10.55 -12.34 1.55
C LYS A 196 10.08 -12.47 0.10
N PRO A 197 9.65 -13.67 -0.36
CA PRO A 197 9.18 -13.87 -1.73
C PRO A 197 8.08 -12.89 -2.19
N ALA A 198 7.21 -12.44 -1.29
CA ALA A 198 6.14 -11.49 -1.60
C ALA A 198 6.66 -10.07 -1.95
N ASN A 199 7.88 -9.73 -1.52
CA ASN A 199 8.49 -8.42 -1.76
C ASN A 199 9.55 -8.46 -2.86
N ILE A 200 9.63 -9.54 -3.65
CA ILE A 200 10.51 -9.68 -4.80
C ILE A 200 9.64 -9.97 -6.01
N MET A 201 9.58 -9.00 -6.94
CA MET A 201 8.83 -9.11 -8.19
C MET A 201 9.72 -9.69 -9.28
N TYR A 202 9.16 -10.60 -10.07
CA TYR A 202 9.81 -11.22 -11.22
C TYR A 202 8.89 -11.17 -12.44
N GLU A 203 9.41 -10.70 -13.57
CA GLU A 203 8.75 -10.70 -14.87
C GLU A 203 9.49 -11.66 -15.82
N PRO A 204 8.92 -12.84 -16.13
CA PRO A 204 9.59 -13.83 -16.95
C PRO A 204 9.90 -13.37 -18.40
N GLU A 205 9.06 -12.50 -18.97
CA GLU A 205 9.21 -12.06 -20.37
C GLU A 205 10.46 -11.17 -20.57
N SER A 206 10.71 -10.26 -19.63
CA SER A 206 11.86 -9.35 -19.66
C SER A 206 13.03 -9.81 -18.80
N ASP A 207 12.83 -10.89 -18.04
CA ASP A 207 13.75 -11.36 -17.00
C ASP A 207 14.05 -10.29 -15.92
N ALA A 208 13.12 -9.36 -15.72
CA ALA A 208 13.28 -8.30 -14.73
C ALA A 208 13.02 -8.82 -13.31
N VAL A 209 13.92 -8.45 -12.40
CA VAL A 209 13.79 -8.72 -10.95
C VAL A 209 13.82 -7.39 -10.22
N LYS A 210 12.85 -7.15 -9.34
CA LYS A 210 12.83 -5.94 -8.51
C LYS A 210 12.40 -6.20 -7.08
N VAL A 211 13.17 -5.67 -6.14
CA VAL A 211 12.82 -5.64 -4.70
C VAL A 211 11.88 -4.47 -4.47
N THR A 212 10.78 -4.72 -3.76
CA THR A 212 9.73 -3.74 -3.43
C THR A 212 9.61 -3.56 -1.93
N ASP A 213 8.88 -2.51 -1.50
CA ASP A 213 8.50 -2.29 -0.11
C ASP A 213 9.67 -1.98 0.86
N PHE A 214 10.73 -1.32 0.37
CA PHE A 214 11.81 -0.81 1.21
C PHE A 214 11.29 0.13 2.32
N GLY A 215 11.74 -0.11 3.56
CA GLY A 215 11.54 0.79 4.70
C GLY A 215 10.14 0.79 5.32
N ILE A 216 9.11 0.27 4.63
CA ILE A 216 7.72 0.31 5.14
C ILE A 216 7.56 -0.51 6.45
N ALA A 217 8.35 -1.57 6.62
CA ALA A 217 8.34 -2.39 7.84
C ALA A 217 8.72 -1.61 9.11
N ARG A 218 9.55 -0.55 9.00
CA ARG A 218 9.94 0.27 10.14
C ARG A 218 8.81 1.10 10.75
N ILE A 219 7.76 1.37 10.00
CA ILE A 219 6.60 2.10 10.47
C ILE A 219 5.91 1.34 11.60
N THR A 220 6.02 0.02 11.57
CA THR A 220 5.33 -0.92 12.44
C THR A 220 6.21 -1.50 13.55
N ASP A 221 7.54 -1.38 13.47
CA ASP A 221 8.49 -1.95 14.44
C ASP A 221 8.40 -1.38 15.86
N SER A 222 7.80 -0.21 16.04
CA SER A 222 7.75 0.49 17.34
C SER A 222 6.33 0.79 17.84
N SER A 223 5.30 0.49 17.06
CA SER A 223 3.91 0.75 17.41
C SER A 223 3.13 -0.56 17.50
N ARG A 224 2.44 -0.78 18.62
CA ARG A 224 1.43 -1.83 18.72
C ARG A 224 0.25 -1.40 17.86
N THR A 225 -0.07 -2.17 16.82
CA THR A 225 -1.33 -1.96 16.11
C THR A 225 -2.51 -2.18 17.06
N LYS A 226 -3.63 -1.48 16.85
CA LYS A 226 -4.91 -1.67 17.59
C LYS A 226 -5.32 -3.13 17.67
N THR A 227 -4.94 -3.92 16.68
CA THR A 227 -5.27 -5.35 16.57
C THR A 227 -4.29 -6.25 17.32
N GLY A 228 -3.21 -5.71 17.92
CA GLY A 228 -2.18 -6.52 18.59
C GLY A 228 -1.39 -7.42 17.65
N MET A 229 -1.54 -7.25 16.32
CA MET A 229 -0.82 -8.05 15.33
C MET A 229 0.65 -7.62 15.28
N VAL A 230 1.55 -8.59 15.39
CA VAL A 230 2.94 -8.44 14.97
C VAL A 230 2.93 -8.30 13.45
N LEU A 231 3.14 -7.08 12.95
CA LEU A 231 3.20 -6.81 11.53
C LEU A 231 4.52 -7.37 10.97
N GLY A 232 4.40 -8.30 10.06
CA GLY A 232 5.50 -9.01 9.41
C GLY A 232 5.18 -10.49 9.29
N THR A 233 6.01 -11.20 8.53
CA THR A 233 5.93 -12.66 8.46
C THR A 233 7.05 -13.23 9.33
N PRO A 234 6.79 -13.69 10.57
CA PRO A 234 7.82 -14.09 11.51
C PRO A 234 8.80 -15.14 10.95
N SER A 235 8.34 -15.94 9.98
CA SER A 235 9.14 -16.97 9.32
C SER A 235 10.35 -16.46 8.54
N TYR A 236 10.38 -15.15 8.21
CA TYR A 236 11.49 -14.51 7.47
C TYR A 236 12.27 -13.51 8.33
N MET A 237 11.86 -13.30 9.59
CA MET A 237 12.54 -12.36 10.47
C MET A 237 13.87 -12.93 10.97
N SER A 238 14.89 -12.06 11.04
CA SER A 238 16.15 -12.42 11.68
C SER A 238 15.98 -12.56 13.20
N PRO A 239 16.86 -13.30 13.90
CA PRO A 239 16.80 -13.45 15.35
C PRO A 239 16.85 -12.11 16.10
N GLU A 240 17.64 -11.15 15.62
CA GLU A 240 17.74 -9.81 16.20
C GLU A 240 16.47 -9.00 16.01
N GLN A 241 15.75 -9.15 14.88
CA GLN A 241 14.43 -8.54 14.67
C GLN A 241 13.41 -9.09 15.66
N LEU A 242 13.32 -10.41 15.79
CA LEU A 242 12.42 -11.07 16.75
C LEU A 242 12.74 -10.66 18.20
N ALA A 243 14.01 -10.42 18.51
CA ALA A 243 14.45 -9.99 19.84
C ALA A 243 14.32 -8.47 20.07
N GLY A 244 13.80 -7.70 19.09
CA GLY A 244 13.68 -6.23 19.20
C GLY A 244 15.03 -5.50 19.34
N LYS A 245 16.12 -6.12 18.87
CA LYS A 245 17.48 -5.54 18.92
C LYS A 245 17.69 -4.59 17.75
N LYS A 246 18.77 -3.78 17.85
CA LYS A 246 19.21 -2.95 16.74
C LYS A 246 19.60 -3.84 15.54
N ILE A 247 18.99 -3.58 14.40
CA ILE A 247 19.21 -4.28 13.14
C ILE A 247 20.09 -3.45 12.19
N ASP A 248 20.85 -4.16 11.37
CA ASP A 248 21.64 -3.60 10.26
C ASP A 248 21.45 -4.44 8.99
N GLY A 249 22.22 -4.19 7.93
CA GLY A 249 22.10 -4.89 6.64
C GLY A 249 22.30 -6.39 6.68
N ARG A 250 22.86 -6.95 7.77
CA ARG A 250 23.01 -8.41 7.94
C ARG A 250 21.69 -9.11 8.25
N SER A 251 20.67 -8.36 8.64
CA SER A 251 19.33 -8.90 8.91
C SER A 251 18.51 -9.10 7.64
N ASP A 252 18.87 -8.45 6.50
CA ASP A 252 18.28 -8.65 5.18
C ASP A 252 18.90 -9.85 4.46
#